data_aa33b95dfde10cd60e38eb3a308d9ce9
#
_entry.id   aa33b95dfde10cd60e38eb3a308d9ce9
#
_cell.length_a   1.000
_cell.length_b   1.000
_cell.length_c   1.000
_cell.angle_alpha   90.00
_cell.angle_beta   90.00
_cell.angle_gamma   90.00
#
_symmetry.space_group_name_H-M   'P 1'
#
loop_
_entity.id
_entity.type
_entity.pdbx_description
1 polymer ?
#
loop_
_entity_poly.entity_id
_entity_poly.type
_entity_poly.pdbx_seq_one_letter_code
_entity_poly.pdbx_strand_id
1 'polypeptide(L)'
;MYTPSESRYERMAYRRCGRSGLMLPAISLGLWHNFGNITPFGVQQSLLRTAFDNGITHFDLANNYGPPYGEAERNFGIHMDRDWHTHRDELIISTKAGYDMWPGPYGDHGSHKYLIASLDQSLKRMHLDYVDIFYHHRPDPDTPIEETMAALDQIVRSGKALYVGISNYYDPKQAETAIRTLKALGTPMLIHQPNYNMFNPSIENGLDAVLEAEGVGCIAFAPLANGLLTSKYLHGIPEDSRAAHDPRYLKPDAITEEKVGKAAKLNALAVELGQSLAQLALQWVLRRPVVTSALIGASKPAQIVENVGVPALPPLTDEELKRIDAILAGKA
;
A
#
# COMPACT_ATOMS: atom_id res chain seq x y z
N MET A 1 -6.92 23.24 16.66
CA MET A 1 -7.56 21.91 16.45
C MET A 1 -7.76 21.76 14.94
N TYR A 2 -7.43 20.64 14.36
CA TYR A 2 -7.68 20.38 12.94
C TYR A 2 -9.18 20.15 12.70
N THR A 3 -9.70 20.78 11.65
CA THR A 3 -11.08 20.57 11.20
C THR A 3 -11.02 20.08 9.77
N PRO A 4 -11.41 18.83 9.49
CA PRO A 4 -11.40 18.27 8.14
C PRO A 4 -12.37 18.99 7.20
N SER A 5 -12.08 18.92 5.88
CA SER A 5 -12.99 19.42 4.87
C SER A 5 -14.33 18.68 4.94
N GLU A 6 -15.44 19.40 4.90
CA GLU A 6 -16.79 18.82 4.88
C GLU A 6 -17.04 18.02 3.58
N SER A 7 -16.45 18.46 2.46
CA SER A 7 -16.58 17.82 1.15
C SER A 7 -15.58 16.68 0.91
N ARG A 8 -14.85 16.19 1.92
CA ARG A 8 -13.77 15.21 1.78
C ARG A 8 -14.18 13.89 1.10
N TYR A 9 -15.44 13.51 1.23
CA TYR A 9 -15.95 12.26 0.64
C TYR A 9 -16.51 12.39 -0.78
N GLU A 10 -16.63 13.63 -1.33
CA GLU A 10 -17.30 13.86 -2.61
C GLU A 10 -16.49 13.44 -3.84
N ARG A 11 -15.15 13.43 -3.72
CA ARG A 11 -14.24 13.18 -4.86
C ARG A 11 -13.65 11.78 -4.89
N MET A 12 -13.63 11.10 -3.76
CA MET A 12 -13.01 9.77 -3.65
C MET A 12 -14.03 8.68 -3.98
N ALA A 13 -13.66 7.79 -4.88
CA ALA A 13 -14.41 6.56 -5.08
C ALA A 13 -14.02 5.53 -4.02
N TYR A 14 -15.03 4.95 -3.34
CA TYR A 14 -14.83 3.88 -2.37
C TYR A 14 -15.22 2.54 -3.01
N ARG A 15 -14.32 1.56 -2.92
CA ARG A 15 -14.44 0.26 -3.55
C ARG A 15 -14.55 -0.84 -2.49
N ARG A 16 -15.45 -1.79 -2.71
CA ARG A 16 -15.62 -2.92 -1.79
C ARG A 16 -14.36 -3.79 -1.77
N CYS A 17 -13.88 -4.14 -0.58
CA CYS A 17 -12.73 -5.00 -0.40
C CYS A 17 -13.16 -6.47 -0.49
N GLY A 18 -12.94 -7.09 -1.64
CA GLY A 18 -13.39 -8.45 -1.92
C GLY A 18 -14.89 -8.62 -1.69
N ARG A 19 -15.28 -9.68 -0.98
CA ARG A 19 -16.69 -9.95 -0.59
C ARG A 19 -17.03 -9.46 0.82
N SER A 20 -16.16 -8.67 1.45
CA SER A 20 -16.41 -8.14 2.79
C SER A 20 -17.36 -6.94 2.77
N GLY A 21 -17.80 -6.49 3.95
CA GLY A 21 -18.56 -5.24 4.11
C GLY A 21 -17.70 -3.99 4.04
N LEU A 22 -16.37 -4.13 4.14
CA LEU A 22 -15.45 -2.99 4.19
C LEU A 22 -15.28 -2.32 2.83
N MET A 23 -15.35 -1.00 2.82
CA MET A 23 -15.01 -0.17 1.65
C MET A 23 -13.66 0.50 1.89
N LEU A 24 -12.78 0.49 0.88
CA LEU A 24 -11.54 1.25 0.90
C LEU A 24 -11.58 2.37 -0.15
N PRO A 25 -10.89 3.50 0.09
CA PRO A 25 -10.71 4.50 -0.94
C PRO A 25 -9.91 3.92 -2.10
N ALA A 26 -10.21 4.30 -3.33
CA ALA A 26 -9.49 3.82 -4.51
C ALA A 26 -7.99 4.18 -4.46
N ILE A 27 -7.65 5.26 -3.73
CA ILE A 27 -6.28 5.67 -3.42
C ILE A 27 -6.09 5.66 -1.90
N SER A 28 -5.09 4.93 -1.42
CA SER A 28 -4.67 4.87 0.00
C SER A 28 -3.28 5.49 0.18
N LEU A 29 -2.96 5.95 1.38
CA LEU A 29 -1.65 6.55 1.68
C LEU A 29 -0.77 5.61 2.51
N GLY A 30 0.40 5.24 1.94
CA GLY A 30 1.44 4.50 2.64
C GLY A 30 2.36 5.40 3.44
N LEU A 31 2.56 5.07 4.71
CA LEU A 31 3.34 5.87 5.66
C LEU A 31 4.75 5.29 5.85
N TRP A 32 5.41 4.91 4.75
CA TRP A 32 6.76 4.35 4.83
C TRP A 32 7.80 5.45 5.05
N HIS A 33 8.76 5.69 4.13
CA HIS A 33 9.93 6.58 4.29
C HIS A 33 9.64 8.02 4.76
N ASN A 34 8.53 8.60 4.33
CA ASN A 34 8.23 10.01 4.60
C ASN A 34 7.63 10.25 5.99
N PHE A 35 7.56 9.21 6.82
CA PHE A 35 6.98 9.30 8.17
C PHE A 35 7.95 8.88 9.29
N GLY A 36 9.23 8.63 8.93
CA GLY A 36 10.32 8.48 9.91
C GLY A 36 10.88 9.84 10.38
N ASN A 37 12.00 9.79 11.11
CA ASN A 37 12.61 10.98 11.73
C ASN A 37 13.31 11.95 10.76
N ILE A 38 13.52 11.54 9.51
CA ILE A 38 14.17 12.40 8.50
C ILE A 38 13.21 13.44 7.90
N THR A 39 11.90 13.24 8.01
CA THR A 39 10.90 14.15 7.48
C THR A 39 10.35 15.03 8.61
N PRO A 40 10.40 16.37 8.47
CA PRO A 40 9.86 17.26 9.49
C PRO A 40 8.41 16.95 9.81
N PHE A 41 8.06 16.97 11.11
CA PHE A 41 6.72 16.63 11.62
C PHE A 41 5.59 17.44 10.93
N GLY A 42 5.81 18.74 10.70
CA GLY A 42 4.83 19.58 10.00
C GLY A 42 4.57 19.17 8.55
N VAL A 43 5.57 18.56 7.86
CA VAL A 43 5.38 18.00 6.53
C VAL A 43 4.52 16.73 6.60
N GLN A 44 4.81 15.83 7.54
CA GLN A 44 3.99 14.64 7.78
C GLN A 44 2.54 15.01 8.07
N GLN A 45 2.33 16.00 8.96
CA GLN A 45 1.00 16.51 9.30
C GLN A 45 0.26 17.08 8.08
N SER A 46 0.96 17.85 7.25
CA SER A 46 0.39 18.40 6.02
C SER A 46 -0.03 17.30 5.04
N LEU A 47 0.79 16.22 4.88
CA LEU A 47 0.45 15.08 4.04
C LEU A 47 -0.80 14.35 4.54
N LEU A 48 -0.87 14.06 5.84
CA LEU A 48 -2.01 13.35 6.44
C LEU A 48 -3.30 14.17 6.31
N ARG A 49 -3.27 15.47 6.65
CA ARG A 49 -4.42 16.34 6.54
C ARG A 49 -4.89 16.47 5.09
N THR A 50 -3.96 16.69 4.15
CA THR A 50 -4.30 16.76 2.72
C THR A 50 -4.91 15.45 2.22
N ALA A 51 -4.40 14.30 2.67
CA ALA A 51 -4.95 13.00 2.31
C ALA A 51 -6.41 12.87 2.77
N PHE A 52 -6.67 13.14 4.04
CA PHE A 52 -8.01 13.01 4.61
C PHE A 52 -8.99 14.04 4.03
N ASP A 53 -8.57 15.31 3.86
CA ASP A 53 -9.37 16.36 3.23
C ASP A 53 -9.77 16.06 1.78
N ASN A 54 -9.11 15.07 1.14
CA ASN A 54 -9.40 14.58 -0.20
C ASN A 54 -9.96 13.15 -0.21
N GLY A 55 -10.44 12.64 0.93
CA GLY A 55 -11.16 11.36 1.02
C GLY A 55 -10.27 10.12 1.14
N ILE A 56 -8.96 10.26 1.35
CA ILE A 56 -8.12 9.13 1.72
C ILE A 56 -8.37 8.82 3.20
N THR A 57 -9.09 7.74 3.47
CA THR A 57 -9.39 7.27 4.82
C THR A 57 -8.48 6.14 5.28
N HIS A 58 -7.71 5.53 4.37
CA HIS A 58 -6.82 4.42 4.69
C HIS A 58 -5.35 4.86 4.76
N PHE A 59 -4.75 4.67 5.94
CA PHE A 59 -3.34 4.89 6.24
C PHE A 59 -2.65 3.57 6.54
N ASP A 60 -1.60 3.24 5.77
CA ASP A 60 -0.93 1.95 5.81
C ASP A 60 0.49 2.06 6.37
N LEU A 61 0.74 1.35 7.48
CA LEU A 61 2.00 1.30 8.20
C LEU A 61 2.61 -0.12 8.20
N ALA A 62 3.73 -0.27 8.87
CA ALA A 62 4.31 -1.54 9.30
C ALA A 62 5.21 -1.29 10.53
N ASN A 63 5.42 -2.34 11.35
CA ASN A 63 6.21 -2.25 12.57
C ASN A 63 7.64 -1.74 12.31
N ASN A 64 8.24 -2.09 11.15
CA ASN A 64 9.60 -1.70 10.78
C ASN A 64 9.68 -0.46 9.89
N TYR A 65 8.58 0.29 9.70
CA TYR A 65 8.62 1.53 8.92
C TYR A 65 9.29 2.66 9.70
N GLY A 66 10.04 3.49 8.93
CA GLY A 66 10.83 4.59 9.46
C GLY A 66 11.63 5.28 8.34
N PRO A 67 12.93 5.54 8.51
CA PRO A 67 13.88 5.18 9.58
C PRO A 67 13.73 6.03 10.86
N PRO A 68 14.20 5.50 12.02
CA PRO A 68 14.51 4.10 12.32
C PRO A 68 13.25 3.23 12.41
N TYR A 69 13.41 1.89 12.59
CA TYR A 69 12.28 0.96 12.73
C TYR A 69 11.33 1.36 13.84
N GLY A 70 10.01 1.34 13.56
CA GLY A 70 8.96 1.73 14.48
C GLY A 70 8.67 3.24 14.52
N GLU A 71 9.49 4.07 13.89
CA GLU A 71 9.35 5.51 14.02
C GLU A 71 8.16 6.07 13.24
N ALA A 72 7.81 5.46 12.11
CA ALA A 72 6.61 5.85 11.39
C ALA A 72 5.35 5.65 12.24
N GLU A 73 5.26 4.53 12.99
CA GLU A 73 4.16 4.28 13.91
C GLU A 73 4.16 5.23 15.11
N ARG A 74 5.34 5.59 15.68
CA ARG A 74 5.43 6.58 16.78
C ARG A 74 4.98 7.96 16.32
N ASN A 75 5.47 8.42 15.18
CA ASN A 75 5.06 9.70 14.62
C ASN A 75 3.56 9.72 14.31
N PHE A 76 3.03 8.62 13.77
CA PHE A 76 1.60 8.49 13.53
C PHE A 76 0.79 8.53 14.84
N GLY A 77 1.26 7.90 15.93
CA GLY A 77 0.66 7.99 17.25
C GLY A 77 0.56 9.44 17.76
N ILE A 78 1.64 10.24 17.59
CA ILE A 78 1.62 11.67 17.93
C ILE A 78 0.61 12.43 17.05
N HIS A 79 0.47 12.10 15.78
CA HIS A 79 -0.55 12.69 14.92
C HIS A 79 -1.95 12.29 15.37
N MET A 80 -2.17 11.01 15.77
CA MET A 80 -3.45 10.57 16.33
C MET A 80 -3.86 11.40 17.54
N ASP A 81 -2.95 11.61 18.50
CA ASP A 81 -3.22 12.41 19.70
C ASP A 81 -3.59 13.87 19.38
N ARG A 82 -2.98 14.45 18.35
CA ARG A 82 -3.17 15.86 18.01
C ARG A 82 -4.41 16.14 17.19
N ASP A 83 -4.69 15.29 16.20
CA ASP A 83 -5.64 15.64 15.15
C ASP A 83 -6.74 14.58 14.92
N TRP A 84 -6.54 13.31 15.31
CA TRP A 84 -7.27 12.21 14.70
C TRP A 84 -8.11 11.34 15.64
N HIS A 85 -7.94 11.41 16.97
CA HIS A 85 -8.73 10.58 17.89
C HIS A 85 -10.24 10.76 17.72
N THR A 86 -10.71 11.99 17.48
CA THR A 86 -12.13 12.29 17.24
C THR A 86 -12.64 11.76 15.89
N HIS A 87 -11.74 11.36 15.00
CA HIS A 87 -12.01 10.82 13.67
C HIS A 87 -11.63 9.35 13.53
N ARG A 88 -11.27 8.66 14.64
CA ARG A 88 -10.80 7.27 14.60
C ARG A 88 -11.74 6.35 13.82
N ASP A 89 -13.04 6.51 13.98
CA ASP A 89 -14.06 5.66 13.36
C ASP A 89 -14.27 5.97 11.86
N GLU A 90 -13.72 7.08 11.39
CA GLU A 90 -13.69 7.43 9.95
C GLU A 90 -12.43 6.90 9.25
N LEU A 91 -11.46 6.36 9.99
CA LEU A 91 -10.17 5.92 9.49
C LEU A 91 -10.07 4.40 9.41
N ILE A 92 -9.41 3.92 8.38
CA ILE A 92 -8.88 2.57 8.27
C ILE A 92 -7.37 2.64 8.52
N ILE A 93 -6.91 2.06 9.61
CA ILE A 93 -5.50 2.05 9.98
C ILE A 93 -4.99 0.62 9.86
N SER A 94 -3.96 0.42 9.05
CA SER A 94 -3.33 -0.89 8.89
C SER A 94 -1.87 -0.88 9.33
N THR A 95 -1.41 -2.01 9.88
CA THR A 95 0.01 -2.25 10.14
C THR A 95 0.37 -3.71 9.85
N LYS A 96 1.67 -4.03 9.86
CA LYS A 96 2.21 -5.30 9.41
C LYS A 96 3.39 -5.73 10.27
N ALA A 97 3.62 -7.04 10.35
CA ALA A 97 4.86 -7.63 10.85
C ALA A 97 5.27 -8.85 10.03
N GLY A 98 6.59 -9.11 9.90
CA GLY A 98 7.13 -10.21 9.11
C GLY A 98 8.57 -9.98 8.65
N TYR A 99 9.09 -8.77 8.81
CA TYR A 99 10.51 -8.42 8.63
C TYR A 99 11.17 -8.23 9.99
N ASP A 100 12.50 -8.21 10.01
CA ASP A 100 13.29 -7.99 11.21
C ASP A 100 12.89 -6.70 11.94
N MET A 101 12.70 -6.80 13.24
CA MET A 101 12.32 -5.67 14.09
C MET A 101 13.21 -5.51 15.32
N TRP A 102 13.71 -6.61 15.87
CA TRP A 102 14.68 -6.63 16.98
C TRP A 102 15.63 -7.82 16.86
N PRO A 103 16.82 -7.77 17.49
CA PRO A 103 17.80 -8.85 17.39
C PRO A 103 17.36 -10.14 18.08
N GLY A 104 17.92 -11.26 17.61
CA GLY A 104 17.70 -12.59 18.17
C GLY A 104 16.58 -13.37 17.48
N PRO A 105 16.26 -14.59 17.95
CA PRO A 105 15.43 -15.54 17.20
C PRO A 105 13.92 -15.26 17.24
N TYR A 106 13.50 -14.19 17.90
CA TYR A 106 12.08 -13.87 18.11
C TYR A 106 11.65 -12.56 17.45
N GLY A 107 12.54 -11.92 16.67
CA GLY A 107 12.34 -10.56 16.16
C GLY A 107 12.09 -10.48 14.68
N ASP A 108 11.78 -11.59 14.00
CA ASP A 108 11.56 -11.67 12.55
C ASP A 108 10.58 -12.79 12.18
N HIS A 109 10.17 -12.85 10.91
CA HIS A 109 9.39 -13.92 10.27
C HIS A 109 7.92 -13.99 10.69
N GLY A 110 7.34 -15.21 10.74
CA GLY A 110 5.89 -15.44 10.86
C GLY A 110 5.46 -16.23 12.10
N SER A 111 6.36 -16.45 13.07
CA SER A 111 6.00 -17.22 14.26
C SER A 111 4.86 -16.56 15.05
N HIS A 112 4.04 -17.38 15.69
CA HIS A 112 2.94 -16.93 16.54
C HIS A 112 3.41 -15.91 17.59
N LYS A 113 4.55 -16.20 18.27
CA LYS A 113 5.16 -15.31 19.25
C LYS A 113 5.51 -13.94 18.66
N TYR A 114 6.14 -13.92 17.48
CA TYR A 114 6.59 -12.68 16.85
C TYR A 114 5.41 -11.80 16.42
N LEU A 115 4.39 -12.37 15.79
CA LEU A 115 3.24 -11.62 15.28
C LEU A 115 2.43 -10.98 16.41
N ILE A 116 2.14 -11.71 17.49
CA ILE A 116 1.43 -11.17 18.65
C ILE A 116 2.23 -10.04 19.31
N ALA A 117 3.52 -10.27 19.59
CA ALA A 117 4.37 -9.27 20.22
C ALA A 117 4.54 -8.01 19.35
N SER A 118 4.64 -8.19 18.03
CA SER A 118 4.76 -7.09 17.07
C SER A 118 3.52 -6.20 17.07
N LEU A 119 2.32 -6.79 17.02
CA LEU A 119 1.08 -6.01 17.07
C LEU A 119 0.94 -5.26 18.39
N ASP A 120 1.24 -5.89 19.51
CA ASP A 120 1.19 -5.24 20.82
C ASP A 120 2.13 -4.03 20.92
N GLN A 121 3.33 -4.14 20.32
CA GLN A 121 4.26 -3.02 20.23
C GLN A 121 3.77 -1.93 19.26
N SER A 122 3.18 -2.31 18.13
CA SER A 122 2.63 -1.39 17.14
C SER A 122 1.48 -0.55 17.71
N LEU A 123 0.54 -1.19 18.41
CA LEU A 123 -0.57 -0.51 19.11
C LEU A 123 -0.07 0.53 20.11
N LYS A 124 0.96 0.16 20.91
CA LYS A 124 1.58 1.10 21.86
C LYS A 124 2.24 2.30 21.16
N ARG A 125 2.95 2.07 20.04
CA ARG A 125 3.58 3.16 19.28
C ARG A 125 2.56 4.09 18.65
N MET A 126 1.45 3.54 18.16
CA MET A 126 0.40 4.31 17.47
C MET A 126 -0.64 4.91 18.44
N HIS A 127 -0.56 4.63 19.74
CA HIS A 127 -1.53 5.04 20.77
C HIS A 127 -2.96 4.57 20.42
N LEU A 128 -3.11 3.34 19.97
CA LEU A 128 -4.35 2.73 19.56
C LEU A 128 -4.67 1.48 20.37
N ASP A 129 -5.97 1.21 20.60
CA ASP A 129 -6.44 -0.03 21.19
C ASP A 129 -6.53 -1.17 20.17
N TYR A 130 -6.78 -0.84 18.89
CA TYR A 130 -6.86 -1.78 17.78
C TYR A 130 -6.46 -1.13 16.47
N VAL A 131 -6.09 -1.94 15.48
CA VAL A 131 -5.97 -1.56 14.07
C VAL A 131 -7.15 -2.16 13.28
N ASP A 132 -7.48 -1.53 12.14
CA ASP A 132 -8.53 -2.09 11.29
C ASP A 132 -8.02 -3.32 10.55
N ILE A 133 -6.78 -3.28 10.02
CA ILE A 133 -6.20 -4.41 9.28
C ILE A 133 -4.79 -4.70 9.81
N PHE A 134 -4.53 -5.98 10.15
CA PHE A 134 -3.18 -6.45 10.44
C PHE A 134 -2.71 -7.43 9.37
N TYR A 135 -1.49 -7.21 8.83
CA TYR A 135 -0.93 -8.07 7.79
C TYR A 135 0.24 -8.93 8.29
N HIS A 136 0.29 -10.19 7.85
CA HIS A 136 1.57 -10.87 7.75
C HIS A 136 2.34 -10.33 6.53
N HIS A 137 3.51 -9.72 6.78
CA HIS A 137 4.17 -8.82 5.83
C HIS A 137 4.84 -9.54 4.66
N ARG A 138 5.30 -10.78 4.88
CA ARG A 138 5.90 -11.65 3.85
C ARG A 138 5.78 -13.13 4.22
N PRO A 139 5.82 -14.06 3.25
CA PRO A 139 5.90 -15.49 3.56
C PRO A 139 7.11 -15.81 4.42
N ASP A 140 6.94 -16.75 5.34
CA ASP A 140 8.01 -17.34 6.13
C ASP A 140 8.20 -18.79 5.68
N PRO A 141 9.37 -19.15 5.10
CA PRO A 141 9.60 -20.51 4.61
C PRO A 141 9.82 -21.53 5.72
N ASP A 142 10.16 -21.08 6.94
CA ASP A 142 10.60 -21.95 8.04
C ASP A 142 9.47 -22.17 9.08
N THR A 143 8.44 -21.32 9.10
CA THR A 143 7.28 -21.48 9.98
C THR A 143 6.12 -22.12 9.22
N PRO A 144 5.50 -23.19 9.76
CA PRO A 144 4.28 -23.74 9.17
C PRO A 144 3.21 -22.67 8.97
N ILE A 145 2.59 -22.65 7.79
CA ILE A 145 1.61 -21.62 7.45
C ILE A 145 0.42 -21.63 8.39
N GLU A 146 0.08 -22.79 8.95
CA GLU A 146 -0.98 -23.00 9.94
C GLU A 146 -0.69 -22.23 11.22
N GLU A 147 0.58 -22.18 11.69
CA GLU A 147 0.98 -21.42 12.87
C GLU A 147 0.82 -19.92 12.63
N THR A 148 1.30 -19.44 11.48
CA THR A 148 1.16 -18.03 11.10
C THR A 148 -0.30 -17.62 10.99
N MET A 149 -1.14 -18.44 10.35
CA MET A 149 -2.57 -18.16 10.20
C MET A 149 -3.31 -18.26 11.55
N ALA A 150 -2.93 -19.18 12.43
CA ALA A 150 -3.47 -19.26 13.79
C ALA A 150 -3.14 -18.01 14.62
N ALA A 151 -1.96 -17.41 14.41
CA ALA A 151 -1.63 -16.13 15.05
C ALA A 151 -2.54 -14.99 14.56
N LEU A 152 -2.82 -14.92 13.25
CA LEU A 152 -3.75 -13.94 12.69
C LEU A 152 -5.18 -14.14 13.19
N ASP A 153 -5.66 -15.39 13.28
CA ASP A 153 -6.97 -15.70 13.87
C ASP A 153 -7.04 -15.25 15.32
N GLN A 154 -6.04 -15.56 16.14
CA GLN A 154 -5.99 -15.11 17.53
C GLN A 154 -6.00 -13.58 17.65
N ILE A 155 -5.29 -12.87 16.78
CA ILE A 155 -5.25 -11.40 16.75
C ILE A 155 -6.67 -10.84 16.56
N VAL A 156 -7.45 -11.37 15.60
CA VAL A 156 -8.84 -10.94 15.39
C VAL A 156 -9.71 -11.27 16.59
N ARG A 157 -9.64 -12.50 17.11
CA ARG A 157 -10.41 -12.93 18.28
C ARG A 157 -10.11 -12.11 19.53
N SER A 158 -8.89 -11.60 19.66
CA SER A 158 -8.49 -10.73 20.78
C SER A 158 -9.02 -9.30 20.67
N GLY A 159 -9.61 -8.92 19.53
CA GLY A 159 -10.10 -7.57 19.24
C GLY A 159 -8.99 -6.55 18.92
N LYS A 160 -7.73 -6.99 18.76
CA LYS A 160 -6.59 -6.10 18.46
C LYS A 160 -6.48 -5.74 16.98
N ALA A 161 -7.14 -6.50 16.10
CA ALA A 161 -7.39 -6.14 14.72
C ALA A 161 -8.81 -6.56 14.34
N LEU A 162 -9.48 -5.75 13.49
CA LEU A 162 -10.81 -6.08 13.00
C LEU A 162 -10.74 -7.07 11.84
N TYR A 163 -9.71 -6.95 11.01
CA TYR A 163 -9.48 -7.78 9.83
C TYR A 163 -8.00 -8.14 9.73
N VAL A 164 -7.71 -9.17 8.94
CA VAL A 164 -6.36 -9.61 8.64
C VAL A 164 -6.12 -9.78 7.15
N GLY A 165 -4.86 -9.67 6.77
CA GLY A 165 -4.40 -9.83 5.40
C GLY A 165 -2.99 -10.43 5.33
N ILE A 166 -2.54 -10.63 4.11
CA ILE A 166 -1.16 -11.04 3.80
C ILE A 166 -0.54 -10.08 2.78
N SER A 167 0.79 -10.05 2.73
CA SER A 167 1.55 -9.25 1.78
C SER A 167 2.71 -10.06 1.20
N ASN A 168 3.09 -9.80 -0.05
CA ASN A 168 4.21 -10.46 -0.74
C ASN A 168 4.05 -11.98 -0.98
N TYR A 169 2.87 -12.54 -0.90
CA TYR A 169 2.56 -13.92 -1.27
C TYR A 169 2.30 -14.00 -2.77
N TYR A 170 3.35 -14.14 -3.59
CA TYR A 170 3.24 -14.12 -5.06
C TYR A 170 2.94 -15.48 -5.69
N ASP A 171 3.20 -16.57 -4.99
CA ASP A 171 2.78 -17.91 -5.44
C ASP A 171 1.27 -18.08 -5.19
N PRO A 172 0.45 -18.26 -6.26
CA PRO A 172 -0.99 -18.41 -6.12
C PRO A 172 -1.39 -19.57 -5.19
N LYS A 173 -0.65 -20.69 -5.21
CA LYS A 173 -0.93 -21.85 -4.35
C LYS A 173 -0.67 -21.53 -2.88
N GLN A 174 0.42 -20.84 -2.58
CA GLN A 174 0.75 -20.45 -1.23
C GLN A 174 -0.28 -19.43 -0.69
N ALA A 175 -0.68 -18.46 -1.51
CA ALA A 175 -1.73 -17.50 -1.15
C ALA A 175 -3.07 -18.22 -0.91
N GLU A 176 -3.48 -19.13 -1.79
CA GLU A 176 -4.70 -19.91 -1.63
C GLU A 176 -4.68 -20.76 -0.35
N THR A 177 -3.54 -21.38 -0.03
CA THR A 177 -3.37 -22.16 1.20
C THR A 177 -3.57 -21.26 2.44
N ALA A 178 -2.93 -20.08 2.49
CA ALA A 178 -3.10 -19.13 3.59
C ALA A 178 -4.57 -18.70 3.75
N ILE A 179 -5.22 -18.34 2.64
CA ILE A 179 -6.64 -17.89 2.63
C ILE A 179 -7.55 -18.99 3.16
N ARG A 180 -7.39 -20.22 2.66
CA ARG A 180 -8.23 -21.36 3.08
C ARG A 180 -7.98 -21.78 4.52
N THR A 181 -6.74 -21.70 4.99
CA THR A 181 -6.40 -21.98 6.40
C THR A 181 -7.11 -21.00 7.32
N LEU A 182 -7.04 -19.69 7.07
CA LEU A 182 -7.78 -18.68 7.86
C LEU A 182 -9.29 -18.88 7.81
N LYS A 183 -9.82 -19.18 6.63
CA LYS A 183 -11.26 -19.46 6.47
C LYS A 183 -11.71 -20.67 7.29
N ALA A 184 -10.91 -21.73 7.34
CA ALA A 184 -11.19 -22.94 8.14
C ALA A 184 -11.15 -22.64 9.64
N LEU A 185 -10.34 -21.68 10.10
CA LEU A 185 -10.32 -21.18 11.49
C LEU A 185 -11.53 -20.29 11.83
N GLY A 186 -12.32 -19.86 10.84
CA GLY A 186 -13.48 -18.99 11.02
C GLY A 186 -13.16 -17.49 10.91
N THR A 187 -11.96 -17.13 10.52
CA THR A 187 -11.51 -15.74 10.28
C THR A 187 -11.20 -15.58 8.79
N PRO A 188 -12.16 -15.18 7.94
CA PRO A 188 -11.88 -15.02 6.51
C PRO A 188 -10.87 -13.89 6.26
N MET A 189 -9.91 -14.14 5.37
CA MET A 189 -8.94 -13.14 4.96
C MET A 189 -9.61 -12.00 4.22
N LEU A 190 -9.31 -10.75 4.60
CA LEU A 190 -9.88 -9.57 3.96
C LEU A 190 -9.16 -9.22 2.66
N ILE A 191 -7.81 -9.19 2.68
CA ILE A 191 -7.06 -8.46 1.67
C ILE A 191 -5.64 -9.03 1.49
N HIS A 192 -5.13 -8.95 0.26
CA HIS A 192 -3.73 -9.20 -0.08
C HIS A 192 -3.05 -7.91 -0.54
N GLN A 193 -1.82 -7.65 -0.08
CA GLN A 193 -1.04 -6.47 -0.46
C GLN A 193 0.21 -6.88 -1.27
N PRO A 194 0.17 -6.91 -2.63
CA PRO A 194 1.30 -7.20 -3.50
C PRO A 194 1.95 -5.93 -4.04
N ASN A 195 3.22 -6.04 -4.52
CA ASN A 195 3.81 -5.09 -5.44
C ASN A 195 3.18 -5.28 -6.83
N TYR A 196 2.43 -4.27 -7.28
CA TYR A 196 1.77 -4.34 -8.59
C TYR A 196 1.79 -2.98 -9.28
N ASN A 197 2.39 -2.95 -10.48
CA ASN A 197 2.49 -1.77 -11.33
C ASN A 197 2.80 -2.18 -12.78
N MET A 198 2.82 -1.23 -13.71
CA MET A 198 3.08 -1.47 -15.13
C MET A 198 4.42 -2.19 -15.41
N PHE A 199 5.45 -2.00 -14.57
CA PHE A 199 6.74 -2.69 -14.71
C PHE A 199 6.81 -4.01 -13.94
N ASN A 200 5.83 -4.30 -13.11
CA ASN A 200 5.72 -5.53 -12.33
C ASN A 200 4.25 -6.00 -12.26
N PRO A 201 3.75 -6.67 -13.31
CA PRO A 201 2.38 -7.17 -13.36
C PRO A 201 2.21 -8.52 -12.63
N SER A 202 2.91 -8.73 -11.51
CA SER A 202 3.09 -10.02 -10.83
C SER A 202 1.80 -10.73 -10.43
N ILE A 203 0.70 -10.01 -10.18
CA ILE A 203 -0.57 -10.63 -9.79
C ILE A 203 -1.28 -11.32 -10.97
N GLU A 204 -0.98 -10.91 -12.22
CA GLU A 204 -1.65 -11.39 -13.43
C GLU A 204 -1.25 -12.82 -13.83
N ASN A 205 -0.34 -13.43 -13.07
CA ASN A 205 0.10 -14.84 -13.25
C ASN A 205 -0.78 -15.85 -12.47
N GLY A 206 -2.05 -15.51 -12.24
CA GLY A 206 -3.03 -16.39 -11.59
C GLY A 206 -3.34 -16.02 -10.13
N LEU A 207 -2.57 -15.13 -9.51
CA LEU A 207 -2.87 -14.66 -8.15
C LEU A 207 -4.17 -13.87 -8.10
N ASP A 208 -4.43 -13.00 -9.08
CA ASP A 208 -5.68 -12.28 -9.23
C ASP A 208 -6.90 -13.21 -9.30
N ALA A 209 -6.80 -14.29 -10.06
CA ALA A 209 -7.87 -15.29 -10.16
C ALA A 209 -8.14 -16.00 -8.82
N VAL A 210 -7.10 -16.30 -8.04
CA VAL A 210 -7.24 -16.89 -6.70
C VAL A 210 -7.96 -15.91 -5.77
N LEU A 211 -7.54 -14.64 -5.74
CA LEU A 211 -8.15 -13.60 -4.89
C LEU A 211 -9.63 -13.39 -5.24
N GLU A 212 -9.98 -13.33 -6.53
CA GLU A 212 -11.37 -13.22 -7.00
C GLU A 212 -12.21 -14.43 -6.59
N ALA A 213 -11.70 -15.64 -6.81
CA ALA A 213 -12.39 -16.89 -6.47
C ALA A 213 -12.67 -17.00 -4.97
N GLU A 214 -11.72 -16.63 -4.13
CA GLU A 214 -11.87 -16.67 -2.66
C GLU A 214 -12.55 -15.41 -2.08
N GLY A 215 -12.77 -14.36 -2.89
CA GLY A 215 -13.42 -13.12 -2.46
C GLY A 215 -12.55 -12.24 -1.58
N VAL A 216 -11.24 -12.27 -1.78
CA VAL A 216 -10.23 -11.48 -1.09
C VAL A 216 -9.93 -10.22 -1.91
N GLY A 217 -9.87 -9.05 -1.27
CA GLY A 217 -9.48 -7.81 -1.92
C GLY A 217 -7.98 -7.73 -2.21
N CYS A 218 -7.60 -6.76 -3.03
CA CYS A 218 -6.19 -6.49 -3.35
C CYS A 218 -5.89 -5.00 -3.17
N ILE A 219 -4.78 -4.69 -2.50
CA ILE A 219 -4.24 -3.33 -2.44
C ILE A 219 -2.82 -3.31 -3.00
N ALA A 220 -2.62 -2.60 -4.10
CA ALA A 220 -1.35 -2.57 -4.81
C ALA A 220 -0.36 -1.60 -4.16
N PHE A 221 0.75 -2.09 -3.59
CA PHE A 221 1.83 -1.18 -3.17
C PHE A 221 2.81 -0.90 -4.31
N ALA A 222 3.56 0.20 -4.20
CA ALA A 222 4.45 0.74 -5.23
C ALA A 222 3.78 0.86 -6.63
N PRO A 223 2.54 1.36 -6.74
CA PRO A 223 1.83 1.45 -8.01
C PRO A 223 2.53 2.35 -9.03
N LEU A 224 3.36 3.29 -8.56
CA LEU A 224 4.20 4.19 -9.36
C LEU A 224 5.65 3.70 -9.53
N ALA A 225 5.94 2.42 -9.26
CA ALA A 225 7.26 1.81 -9.39
C ALA A 225 8.37 2.65 -8.73
N ASN A 226 8.18 3.05 -7.46
CA ASN A 226 9.08 3.93 -6.70
C ASN A 226 9.36 5.29 -7.35
N GLY A 227 8.45 5.78 -8.18
CA GLY A 227 8.54 7.05 -8.89
C GLY A 227 9.01 6.95 -10.33
N LEU A 228 9.38 5.76 -10.82
CA LEU A 228 9.74 5.55 -12.24
C LEU A 228 8.56 5.78 -13.19
N LEU A 229 7.33 5.57 -12.73
CA LEU A 229 6.09 5.86 -13.47
C LEU A 229 5.54 7.25 -13.13
N THR A 230 6.45 8.23 -13.00
CA THR A 230 6.18 9.66 -12.88
C THR A 230 7.14 10.44 -13.76
N SER A 231 6.95 11.74 -13.91
CA SER A 231 7.90 12.60 -14.66
C SER A 231 9.26 12.75 -13.99
N LYS A 232 9.42 12.27 -12.74
CA LYS A 232 10.60 12.55 -11.90
C LYS A 232 11.94 12.10 -12.50
N TYR A 233 11.97 10.94 -13.17
CA TYR A 233 13.20 10.33 -13.68
C TYR A 233 13.34 10.38 -15.21
N LEU A 234 12.44 11.07 -15.93
CA LEU A 234 12.46 11.12 -17.40
C LEU A 234 13.69 11.84 -17.97
N HIS A 235 14.32 12.73 -17.19
CA HIS A 235 15.47 13.55 -17.61
C HIS A 235 16.72 13.29 -16.77
N GLY A 236 16.81 12.13 -16.12
CA GLY A 236 17.91 11.75 -15.23
C GLY A 236 17.48 11.60 -13.78
N ILE A 237 18.46 11.40 -12.89
CA ILE A 237 18.22 11.24 -11.45
C ILE A 237 18.36 12.61 -10.78
N PRO A 238 17.26 13.24 -10.30
CA PRO A 238 17.35 14.51 -9.60
C PRO A 238 18.15 14.39 -8.30
N GLU A 239 18.93 15.41 -7.96
CA GLU A 239 19.74 15.43 -6.74
C GLU A 239 18.89 15.28 -5.46
N ASP A 240 17.65 15.84 -5.44
CA ASP A 240 16.70 15.72 -4.33
C ASP A 240 15.90 14.40 -4.35
N SER A 241 16.26 13.45 -5.22
CA SER A 241 15.53 12.21 -5.36
C SER A 241 15.97 11.15 -4.34
N ARG A 242 15.06 10.21 -4.05
CA ARG A 242 15.36 9.06 -3.22
C ARG A 242 16.51 8.22 -3.78
N ALA A 243 16.58 8.05 -5.08
CA ALA A 243 17.65 7.31 -5.73
C ALA A 243 19.03 7.93 -5.52
N ALA A 244 19.10 9.26 -5.32
CA ALA A 244 20.35 9.97 -5.03
C ALA A 244 20.74 9.88 -3.54
N HIS A 245 19.77 9.91 -2.61
CA HIS A 245 20.06 10.04 -1.17
C HIS A 245 19.84 8.75 -0.36
N ASP A 246 18.98 7.85 -0.80
CA ASP A 246 18.67 6.60 -0.10
C ASP A 246 18.53 5.42 -1.07
N PRO A 247 19.65 4.86 -1.52
CA PRO A 247 19.64 3.79 -2.52
C PRO A 247 19.18 2.42 -1.99
N ARG A 248 18.78 2.31 -0.71
CA ARG A 248 18.36 1.03 -0.11
C ARG A 248 17.15 0.42 -0.84
N TYR A 249 16.26 1.24 -1.42
CA TYR A 249 14.99 0.79 -2.00
C TYR A 249 14.81 1.15 -3.47
N LEU A 250 15.56 2.11 -3.97
CA LEU A 250 15.66 2.41 -5.39
C LEU A 250 17.14 2.71 -5.70
N LYS A 251 17.87 1.69 -6.09
CA LYS A 251 19.25 1.84 -6.50
C LYS A 251 19.32 2.57 -7.84
N PRO A 252 20.34 3.42 -8.07
CA PRO A 252 20.51 4.10 -9.36
C PRO A 252 20.55 3.13 -10.56
N ASP A 253 21.13 1.94 -10.40
CA ASP A 253 21.20 0.89 -11.41
C ASP A 253 19.86 0.25 -11.77
N ALA A 254 18.85 0.38 -10.90
CA ALA A 254 17.47 -0.04 -11.19
C ALA A 254 16.72 0.95 -12.12
N ILE A 255 17.28 2.16 -12.32
CA ILE A 255 16.77 3.20 -13.24
C ILE A 255 17.50 3.00 -14.59
N THR A 256 17.12 1.95 -15.30
CA THR A 256 17.76 1.60 -16.59
C THR A 256 17.25 2.48 -17.72
N GLU A 257 18.07 2.67 -18.76
CA GLU A 257 17.67 3.38 -19.99
C GLU A 257 16.40 2.77 -20.61
N GLU A 258 16.26 1.45 -20.57
CA GLU A 258 15.06 0.75 -21.04
C GLU A 258 13.81 1.21 -20.30
N LYS A 259 13.85 1.21 -18.94
CA LYS A 259 12.71 1.64 -18.13
C LYS A 259 12.38 3.12 -18.33
N VAL A 260 13.41 3.97 -18.41
CA VAL A 260 13.23 5.41 -18.67
C VAL A 260 12.65 5.62 -20.07
N GLY A 261 13.12 4.89 -21.08
CA GLY A 261 12.57 4.96 -22.44
C GLY A 261 11.10 4.52 -22.49
N LYS A 262 10.72 3.43 -21.81
CA LYS A 262 9.32 3.01 -21.67
C LYS A 262 8.49 4.06 -20.93
N ALA A 263 9.00 4.61 -19.82
CA ALA A 263 8.33 5.67 -19.06
C ALA A 263 8.10 6.94 -19.92
N ALA A 264 9.09 7.31 -20.75
CA ALA A 264 8.95 8.46 -21.66
C ALA A 264 7.83 8.25 -22.70
N LYS A 265 7.75 7.05 -23.30
CA LYS A 265 6.66 6.71 -24.24
C LYS A 265 5.29 6.67 -23.55
N LEU A 266 5.21 6.09 -22.34
CA LEU A 266 3.99 6.11 -21.54
C LEU A 266 3.59 7.53 -21.15
N ASN A 267 4.56 8.40 -20.84
CA ASN A 267 4.30 9.82 -20.56
C ASN A 267 3.74 10.55 -21.79
N ALA A 268 4.26 10.28 -22.99
CA ALA A 268 3.72 10.86 -24.23
C ALA A 268 2.25 10.44 -24.42
N LEU A 269 1.93 9.15 -24.21
CA LEU A 269 0.55 8.66 -24.24
C LEU A 269 -0.33 9.35 -23.18
N ALA A 270 0.16 9.49 -21.94
CA ALA A 270 -0.58 10.16 -20.87
C ALA A 270 -0.92 11.60 -21.23
N VAL A 271 0.03 12.35 -21.82
CA VAL A 271 -0.19 13.73 -22.31
C VAL A 271 -1.26 13.77 -23.40
N GLU A 272 -1.24 12.83 -24.36
CA GLU A 272 -2.31 12.71 -25.38
C GLU A 272 -3.69 12.52 -24.75
N LEU A 273 -3.77 11.78 -23.64
CA LEU A 273 -4.99 11.52 -22.88
C LEU A 273 -5.36 12.65 -21.89
N GLY A 274 -4.59 13.75 -21.87
CA GLY A 274 -4.85 14.88 -20.99
C GLY A 274 -4.58 14.62 -19.50
N GLN A 275 -3.69 13.69 -19.17
CA GLN A 275 -3.35 13.31 -17.80
C GLN A 275 -1.84 13.16 -17.59
N SER A 276 -1.40 13.03 -16.35
CA SER A 276 0.00 12.76 -16.02
C SER A 276 0.35 11.27 -16.15
N LEU A 277 1.65 10.96 -16.27
CA LEU A 277 2.12 9.59 -16.22
C LEU A 277 1.74 8.87 -14.91
N ALA A 278 1.77 9.58 -13.78
CA ALA A 278 1.34 9.03 -12.50
C ALA A 278 -0.15 8.63 -12.52
N GLN A 279 -1.00 9.50 -13.08
CA GLN A 279 -2.43 9.22 -13.22
C GLN A 279 -2.68 8.03 -14.15
N LEU A 280 -2.00 7.96 -15.30
CA LEU A 280 -2.09 6.83 -16.22
C LEU A 280 -1.69 5.50 -15.54
N ALA A 281 -0.59 5.52 -14.77
CA ALA A 281 -0.12 4.34 -14.05
C ALA A 281 -1.11 3.88 -12.98
N LEU A 282 -1.72 4.81 -12.23
CA LEU A 282 -2.73 4.48 -11.22
C LEU A 282 -4.03 3.98 -11.86
N GLN A 283 -4.49 4.56 -12.98
CA GLN A 283 -5.62 4.02 -13.74
C GLN A 283 -5.37 2.58 -14.20
N TRP A 284 -4.16 2.32 -14.73
CA TRP A 284 -3.79 0.98 -15.17
C TRP A 284 -3.81 -0.03 -14.01
N VAL A 285 -3.31 0.33 -12.83
CA VAL A 285 -3.38 -0.52 -11.64
C VAL A 285 -4.83 -0.77 -11.23
N LEU A 286 -5.64 0.28 -11.19
CA LEU A 286 -7.04 0.22 -10.74
C LEU A 286 -8.00 -0.39 -11.78
N ARG A 287 -7.54 -0.69 -13.02
CA ARG A 287 -8.38 -1.29 -14.06
C ARG A 287 -8.86 -2.70 -13.72
N ARG A 288 -8.09 -3.40 -12.89
CA ARG A 288 -8.43 -4.78 -12.48
C ARG A 288 -9.49 -4.76 -11.39
N PRO A 289 -10.63 -5.45 -11.54
CA PRO A 289 -11.72 -5.45 -10.55
C PRO A 289 -11.28 -5.91 -9.15
N VAL A 290 -10.34 -6.87 -9.07
CA VAL A 290 -9.80 -7.37 -7.81
C VAL A 290 -9.01 -6.32 -7.04
N VAL A 291 -8.41 -5.34 -7.73
CA VAL A 291 -7.64 -4.27 -7.08
C VAL A 291 -8.60 -3.26 -6.45
N THR A 292 -8.74 -3.33 -5.15
CA THR A 292 -9.59 -2.44 -4.36
C THR A 292 -9.00 -1.04 -4.25
N SER A 293 -7.68 -0.94 -4.04
CA SER A 293 -7.01 0.33 -3.78
C SER A 293 -5.57 0.32 -4.32
N ALA A 294 -5.08 1.49 -4.74
CA ALA A 294 -3.68 1.73 -5.03
C ALA A 294 -3.03 2.50 -3.87
N LEU A 295 -1.99 1.91 -3.28
CA LEU A 295 -1.29 2.46 -2.12
C LEU A 295 -0.15 3.36 -2.57
N ILE A 296 -0.37 4.67 -2.53
CA ILE A 296 0.64 5.67 -2.92
C ILE A 296 1.52 6.08 -1.76
N GLY A 297 2.76 6.46 -2.06
CA GLY A 297 3.60 7.28 -1.19
C GLY A 297 3.63 8.71 -1.71
N ALA A 298 3.68 9.70 -0.81
CA ALA A 298 3.79 11.11 -1.17
C ALA A 298 4.83 11.82 -0.30
N SER A 299 5.56 12.76 -0.89
CA SER A 299 6.48 13.68 -0.19
C SER A 299 6.01 15.13 -0.23
N LYS A 300 4.99 15.43 -1.03
CA LYS A 300 4.39 16.76 -1.18
C LYS A 300 2.86 16.63 -1.28
N PRO A 301 2.08 17.53 -0.65
CA PRO A 301 0.61 17.53 -0.74
C PRO A 301 0.06 17.52 -2.18
N ALA A 302 0.71 18.25 -3.09
CA ALA A 302 0.29 18.32 -4.49
C ALA A 302 0.24 16.95 -5.18
N GLN A 303 1.12 16.00 -4.81
CA GLN A 303 1.10 14.63 -5.33
C GLN A 303 -0.15 13.88 -4.89
N ILE A 304 -0.61 14.10 -3.67
CA ILE A 304 -1.84 13.52 -3.14
C ILE A 304 -3.04 14.05 -3.93
N VAL A 305 -3.14 15.39 -4.08
CA VAL A 305 -4.23 16.05 -4.80
C VAL A 305 -4.30 15.58 -6.25
N GLU A 306 -3.14 15.43 -6.94
CA GLU A 306 -3.05 14.89 -8.29
C GLU A 306 -3.60 13.46 -8.37
N ASN A 307 -3.15 12.58 -7.47
CA ASN A 307 -3.47 11.15 -7.51
C ASN A 307 -4.94 10.85 -7.13
N VAL A 308 -5.55 11.63 -6.23
CA VAL A 308 -6.97 11.44 -5.87
C VAL A 308 -7.93 11.83 -6.99
N GLY A 309 -7.46 12.54 -8.02
CA GLY A 309 -8.23 12.80 -9.22
C GLY A 309 -8.45 11.59 -10.13
N VAL A 310 -7.65 10.53 -9.97
CA VAL A 310 -7.66 9.35 -10.86
C VAL A 310 -9.01 8.65 -10.97
N PRO A 311 -9.78 8.41 -9.89
CA PRO A 311 -11.07 7.73 -9.99
C PRO A 311 -12.13 8.49 -10.82
N ALA A 312 -11.93 9.78 -11.05
CA ALA A 312 -12.84 10.61 -11.85
C ALA A 312 -12.48 10.64 -13.36
N LEU A 313 -11.32 10.11 -13.74
CA LEU A 313 -10.91 10.02 -15.14
C LEU A 313 -11.72 8.93 -15.87
N PRO A 314 -12.00 9.10 -17.18
CA PRO A 314 -12.62 8.07 -17.99
C PRO A 314 -11.80 6.77 -17.94
N PRO A 315 -12.44 5.58 -17.88
CA PRO A 315 -11.70 4.32 -17.94
C PRO A 315 -10.86 4.19 -19.20
N LEU A 316 -9.69 3.56 -19.08
CA LEU A 316 -8.84 3.26 -20.25
C LEU A 316 -9.60 2.34 -21.21
N THR A 317 -9.59 2.70 -22.48
CA THR A 317 -10.17 1.89 -23.56
C THR A 317 -9.27 0.69 -23.90
N ASP A 318 -9.83 -0.33 -24.56
CA ASP A 318 -9.05 -1.49 -25.05
C ASP A 318 -7.91 -1.08 -26.00
N GLU A 319 -8.09 -0.01 -26.76
CA GLU A 319 -7.07 0.52 -27.67
C GLU A 319 -5.90 1.14 -26.90
N GLU A 320 -6.21 1.94 -25.87
CA GLU A 320 -5.20 2.53 -24.98
C GLU A 320 -4.44 1.47 -24.21
N LEU A 321 -5.12 0.43 -23.71
CA LEU A 321 -4.49 -0.70 -23.05
C LEU A 321 -3.55 -1.45 -24.01
N LYS A 322 -3.94 -1.70 -25.25
CA LYS A 322 -3.06 -2.30 -26.27
C LYS A 322 -1.83 -1.45 -26.57
N ARG A 323 -1.98 -0.11 -26.62
CA ARG A 323 -0.85 0.81 -26.77
C ARG A 323 0.11 0.73 -25.58
N ILE A 324 -0.43 0.71 -24.36
CA ILE A 324 0.36 0.53 -23.13
C ILE A 324 1.14 -0.80 -23.19
N ASP A 325 0.46 -1.90 -23.53
CA ASP A 325 1.08 -3.23 -23.63
C ASP A 325 2.20 -3.28 -24.70
N ALA A 326 2.00 -2.63 -25.84
CA ALA A 326 3.02 -2.53 -26.87
C ALA A 326 4.26 -1.77 -26.41
N ILE A 327 4.08 -0.66 -25.68
CA ILE A 327 5.18 0.11 -25.08
C ILE A 327 5.93 -0.73 -24.04
N LEU A 328 5.20 -1.41 -23.15
CA LEU A 328 5.80 -2.24 -22.10
C LEU A 328 6.56 -3.45 -22.69
N ALA A 329 6.07 -4.01 -23.81
CA ALA A 329 6.73 -5.09 -24.55
C ALA A 329 7.93 -4.60 -25.40
N GLY A 330 8.19 -3.28 -25.46
CA GLY A 330 9.25 -2.72 -26.31
C GLY A 330 8.97 -2.79 -27.81
N LYS A 331 7.70 -2.89 -28.21
CA LYS A 331 7.23 -3.00 -29.59
C LYS A 331 6.73 -1.69 -30.21
N ALA A 332 6.74 -0.62 -29.42
CA ALA A 332 6.26 0.72 -29.82
C ALA A 332 7.38 1.75 -29.71
#